data_ac7afc3b6bbf9d7ecdc54bcb1e1eb761
#
_entry.id   ac7afc3b6bbf9d7ecdc54bcb1e1eb761
#
_cell.length_a   1.000
_cell.length_b   1.000
_cell.length_c   1.000
_cell.angle_alpha   90.00
_cell.angle_beta   90.00
_cell.angle_gamma   90.00
#
_symmetry.space_group_name_H-M   'P 1'
#
loop_
_entity.id
_entity.type
_entity.pdbx_description
1 polymer ?
#
loop_
_entity_poly.entity_id
_entity_poly.type
_entity_poly.pdbx_seq_one_letter_code
_entity_poly.pdbx_strand_id
1 'polypeptide(L)'
;MPDYDERAELAPRDIVARANDAEIKRDGLDYVHLDISHKPPEFVKTHFPNIYEKLLGLGIDITRDPIPVVPAQHYTCGGVLVDMDGRTDAPGLYAAGEVTQSGLHGANRLASNSLLECFVFGDACARHIDAHWDSLPPPPPIQHWDESRVTDSDEEVVIAQCWREIRQFMWNFVGIVRTTKRLERAQHRIDLLRSEVADYYNHFRVTPDLIELRNLVEVAALIIRSALSRHESRGLHFTLDYPGTATVAVDTILVP
;
A
#
# COMPACT_ATOMS: atom_id res chain seq x y z
N MET A 1 0.35 13.66 -21.57
CA MET A 1 -0.82 12.78 -21.55
C MET A 1 -1.39 12.46 -22.94
N PRO A 2 -1.55 13.37 -23.92
CA PRO A 2 -2.10 13.04 -25.26
C PRO A 2 -1.37 11.89 -25.97
N ASP A 3 -0.08 11.71 -25.72
CA ASP A 3 0.72 10.61 -26.31
C ASP A 3 0.40 9.23 -25.72
N TYR A 4 -0.34 9.17 -24.62
CA TYR A 4 -0.70 7.95 -23.89
C TYR A 4 -2.18 7.57 -24.03
N ASP A 5 -3.08 8.55 -24.11
CA ASP A 5 -4.54 8.32 -24.26
C ASP A 5 -5.21 9.53 -24.92
N GLU A 6 -6.16 9.30 -25.81
CA GLU A 6 -6.90 10.35 -26.51
C GLU A 6 -7.67 11.30 -25.56
N ARG A 7 -8.05 10.81 -24.37
CA ARG A 7 -8.72 11.61 -23.33
C ARG A 7 -7.74 12.44 -22.49
N ALA A 8 -6.44 12.33 -22.76
CA ALA A 8 -5.37 13.04 -22.08
C ALA A 8 -5.49 12.92 -20.55
N GLU A 9 -5.56 14.04 -19.82
CA GLU A 9 -5.65 14.09 -18.35
C GLU A 9 -6.99 13.57 -17.80
N LEU A 10 -7.99 13.40 -18.64
CA LEU A 10 -9.30 12.83 -18.30
C LEU A 10 -9.37 11.31 -18.49
N ALA A 11 -8.28 10.67 -18.89
CA ALA A 11 -8.18 9.22 -18.95
C ALA A 11 -8.40 8.58 -17.56
N PRO A 12 -8.78 7.29 -17.48
CA PRO A 12 -8.86 6.56 -16.22
C PRO A 12 -7.57 6.69 -15.40
N ARG A 13 -7.70 6.74 -14.08
CA ARG A 13 -6.56 7.05 -13.19
C ARG A 13 -5.41 6.05 -13.29
N ASP A 14 -5.67 4.80 -13.60
CA ASP A 14 -4.64 3.79 -13.85
C ASP A 14 -3.79 4.12 -15.10
N ILE A 15 -4.40 4.63 -16.17
CA ILE A 15 -3.69 5.08 -17.38
C ILE A 15 -2.82 6.30 -17.05
N VAL A 16 -3.40 7.31 -16.38
CA VAL A 16 -2.66 8.52 -15.99
C VAL A 16 -1.50 8.17 -15.05
N ALA A 17 -1.72 7.27 -14.10
CA ALA A 17 -0.68 6.84 -13.17
C ALA A 17 0.47 6.10 -13.90
N ARG A 18 0.15 5.20 -14.84
CA ARG A 18 1.17 4.52 -15.67
C ARG A 18 1.95 5.49 -16.56
N ALA A 19 1.28 6.48 -17.15
CA ALA A 19 1.93 7.50 -17.96
C ALA A 19 2.91 8.33 -17.12
N ASN A 20 2.47 8.81 -15.96
CA ASN A 20 3.33 9.57 -15.05
C ASN A 20 4.53 8.75 -14.56
N ASP A 21 4.30 7.47 -14.20
CA ASP A 21 5.38 6.56 -13.79
C ASP A 21 6.41 6.33 -14.93
N ALA A 22 5.93 6.21 -16.16
CA ALA A 22 6.79 6.05 -17.34
C ALA A 22 7.66 7.29 -17.58
N GLU A 23 7.09 8.49 -17.50
CA GLU A 23 7.84 9.75 -17.65
C GLU A 23 8.88 9.93 -16.55
N ILE A 24 8.47 9.75 -15.29
CA ILE A 24 9.34 9.83 -14.11
C ILE A 24 10.54 8.89 -14.26
N LYS A 25 10.28 7.62 -14.61
CA LYS A 25 11.33 6.60 -14.70
C LYS A 25 12.21 6.75 -15.92
N ARG A 26 11.65 7.18 -17.07
CA ARG A 26 12.42 7.40 -18.30
C ARG A 26 13.45 8.50 -18.11
N ASP A 27 13.04 9.60 -17.50
CA ASP A 27 13.84 10.81 -17.41
C ASP A 27 14.58 10.95 -16.07
N GLY A 28 14.39 9.98 -15.13
CA GLY A 28 15.02 9.99 -13.81
C GLY A 28 14.52 11.13 -12.90
N LEU A 29 13.24 11.50 -13.03
CA LEU A 29 12.62 12.58 -12.27
C LEU A 29 12.11 12.08 -10.92
N ASP A 30 11.97 13.00 -9.98
CA ASP A 30 11.33 12.74 -8.69
C ASP A 30 9.80 12.94 -8.75
N TYR A 31 9.31 13.77 -9.68
CA TYR A 31 7.91 14.12 -9.85
C TYR A 31 7.63 14.62 -11.28
N VAL A 32 6.35 14.73 -11.62
CA VAL A 32 5.84 15.46 -12.79
C VAL A 32 5.05 16.67 -12.35
N HIS A 33 4.72 17.56 -13.29
CA HIS A 33 3.99 18.78 -12.99
C HIS A 33 2.51 18.68 -13.37
N LEU A 34 1.63 19.11 -12.46
CA LEU A 34 0.23 19.42 -12.75
C LEU A 34 0.08 20.93 -12.86
N ASP A 35 -0.33 21.41 -14.03
CA ASP A 35 -0.45 22.84 -14.33
C ASP A 35 -1.90 23.24 -14.62
N ILE A 36 -2.41 24.21 -13.87
CA ILE A 36 -3.70 24.85 -14.06
C ILE A 36 -3.57 26.37 -14.31
N SER A 37 -2.35 26.88 -14.42
CA SER A 37 -2.07 28.32 -14.57
C SER A 37 -2.63 28.93 -15.86
N HIS A 38 -3.02 28.08 -16.82
CA HIS A 38 -3.73 28.51 -18.04
C HIS A 38 -5.16 29.03 -17.79
N LYS A 39 -5.72 28.80 -16.58
CA LYS A 39 -7.03 29.32 -16.17
C LYS A 39 -6.88 30.66 -15.48
N PRO A 40 -7.91 31.54 -15.56
CA PRO A 40 -7.90 32.81 -14.82
C PRO A 40 -7.71 32.58 -13.31
N PRO A 41 -6.94 33.42 -12.60
CA PRO A 41 -6.70 33.27 -11.17
C PRO A 41 -7.98 33.18 -10.31
N GLU A 42 -9.00 33.95 -10.64
CA GLU A 42 -10.30 33.90 -9.95
C GLU A 42 -11.01 32.57 -10.13
N PHE A 43 -10.89 31.95 -11.30
CA PHE A 43 -11.41 30.61 -11.53
C PHE A 43 -10.75 29.60 -10.59
N VAL A 44 -9.42 29.62 -10.51
CA VAL A 44 -8.64 28.69 -9.68
C VAL A 44 -9.00 28.85 -8.19
N LYS A 45 -9.03 30.08 -7.70
CA LYS A 45 -9.37 30.39 -6.30
C LYS A 45 -10.81 29.99 -5.93
N THR A 46 -11.75 30.18 -6.85
CA THR A 46 -13.17 29.89 -6.59
C THR A 46 -13.45 28.38 -6.65
N HIS A 47 -12.83 27.67 -7.58
CA HIS A 47 -13.10 26.25 -7.78
C HIS A 47 -12.26 25.34 -6.90
N PHE A 48 -11.08 25.78 -6.48
CA PHE A 48 -10.13 24.99 -5.69
C PHE A 48 -9.60 25.74 -4.44
N PRO A 49 -10.48 26.38 -3.62
CA PRO A 49 -10.04 27.25 -2.52
C PRO A 49 -9.12 26.54 -1.54
N ASN A 50 -9.47 25.34 -1.09
CA ASN A 50 -8.69 24.60 -0.09
C ASN A 50 -7.31 24.18 -0.61
N ILE A 51 -7.22 23.76 -1.88
CA ILE A 51 -5.95 23.39 -2.51
C ILE A 51 -5.10 24.64 -2.70
N TYR A 52 -5.70 25.74 -3.15
CA TYR A 52 -5.02 27.02 -3.32
C TYR A 52 -4.39 27.51 -2.01
N GLU A 53 -5.17 27.60 -0.93
CA GLU A 53 -4.69 28.05 0.38
C GLU A 53 -3.57 27.16 0.93
N LYS A 54 -3.76 25.83 0.85
CA LYS A 54 -2.77 24.88 1.34
C LYS A 54 -1.44 24.97 0.60
N LEU A 55 -1.47 25.04 -0.73
CA LEU A 55 -0.26 25.12 -1.56
C LEU A 55 0.41 26.50 -1.45
N LEU A 56 -0.39 27.58 -1.35
CA LEU A 56 0.15 28.91 -1.10
C LEU A 56 0.91 28.99 0.23
N GLY A 57 0.41 28.32 1.27
CA GLY A 57 1.10 28.17 2.56
C GLY A 57 2.43 27.40 2.47
N LEU A 58 2.63 26.59 1.41
CA LEU A 58 3.87 25.89 1.09
C LEU A 58 4.75 26.67 0.09
N GLY A 59 4.36 27.89 -0.31
CA GLY A 59 5.10 28.74 -1.24
C GLY A 59 4.78 28.49 -2.72
N ILE A 60 3.74 27.70 -3.04
CA ILE A 60 3.32 27.39 -4.41
C ILE A 60 2.02 28.13 -4.71
N ASP A 61 2.07 29.14 -5.58
CA ASP A 61 0.89 29.84 -6.08
C ASP A 61 0.38 29.19 -7.38
N ILE A 62 -0.60 28.31 -7.27
CA ILE A 62 -1.12 27.51 -8.39
C ILE A 62 -1.83 28.33 -9.48
N THR A 63 -2.00 29.63 -9.29
CA THR A 63 -2.46 30.53 -10.36
C THR A 63 -1.37 30.87 -11.38
N ARG A 64 -0.10 30.53 -11.07
CA ARG A 64 1.07 30.80 -11.91
C ARG A 64 2.15 29.71 -11.85
N ASP A 65 2.21 28.94 -10.76
CA ASP A 65 3.24 27.95 -10.54
C ASP A 65 2.67 26.54 -10.75
N PRO A 66 3.37 25.64 -11.44
CA PRO A 66 2.94 24.26 -11.58
C PRO A 66 3.11 23.49 -10.25
N ILE A 67 2.24 22.54 -9.99
CA ILE A 67 2.24 21.72 -8.78
C ILE A 67 3.09 20.47 -9.01
N PRO A 68 4.13 20.18 -8.21
CA PRO A 68 4.82 18.91 -8.26
C PRO A 68 3.92 17.79 -7.75
N VAL A 69 3.73 16.74 -8.56
CA VAL A 69 2.85 15.61 -8.24
C VAL A 69 3.50 14.28 -8.59
N VAL A 70 3.16 13.27 -7.80
CA VAL A 70 3.51 11.87 -8.05
C VAL A 70 2.26 11.00 -7.93
N PRO A 71 2.14 9.89 -8.65
CA PRO A 71 1.17 8.88 -8.30
C PRO A 71 1.48 8.33 -6.91
N ALA A 72 0.49 8.24 -6.04
CA ALA A 72 0.67 7.75 -4.68
C ALA A 72 -0.22 6.54 -4.41
N GLN A 73 0.23 5.67 -3.50
CA GLN A 73 -0.59 4.58 -2.97
C GLN A 73 -1.83 5.20 -2.32
N HIS A 74 -3.01 4.68 -2.65
CA HIS A 74 -4.27 5.18 -2.13
C HIS A 74 -5.02 4.15 -1.30
N TYR A 75 -5.11 2.90 -1.77
CA TYR A 75 -5.82 1.81 -1.11
C TYR A 75 -5.16 0.47 -1.43
N THR A 76 -5.03 -0.38 -0.42
CA THR A 76 -4.54 -1.76 -0.60
C THR A 76 -5.70 -2.67 -0.98
N CYS A 77 -5.64 -3.25 -2.20
CA CYS A 77 -6.57 -4.30 -2.59
C CYS A 77 -5.96 -5.66 -2.22
N GLY A 78 -6.52 -6.29 -1.21
CA GLY A 78 -5.97 -7.53 -0.64
C GLY A 78 -5.60 -7.35 0.83
N GLY A 79 -5.23 -8.43 1.50
CA GLY A 79 -4.93 -8.43 2.92
C GLY A 79 -5.16 -9.80 3.54
N VAL A 80 -5.58 -9.83 4.79
CA VAL A 80 -5.93 -11.05 5.50
C VAL A 80 -7.23 -11.63 4.92
N LEU A 81 -7.19 -12.89 4.48
CA LEU A 81 -8.36 -13.58 3.95
C LEU A 81 -9.41 -13.75 5.05
N VAL A 82 -10.64 -13.35 4.75
CA VAL A 82 -11.78 -13.46 5.67
C VAL A 82 -13.00 -14.04 4.97
N ASP A 83 -13.86 -14.68 5.76
CA ASP A 83 -15.20 -15.09 5.32
C ASP A 83 -16.22 -13.94 5.47
N MET A 84 -17.51 -14.24 5.20
CA MET A 84 -18.59 -13.25 5.24
C MET A 84 -18.89 -12.72 6.65
N ASP A 85 -18.42 -13.39 7.70
CA ASP A 85 -18.52 -12.97 9.09
C ASP A 85 -17.24 -12.27 9.58
N GLY A 86 -16.27 -12.02 8.68
CA GLY A 86 -14.98 -11.41 8.99
C GLY A 86 -14.02 -12.31 9.75
N ARG A 87 -14.25 -13.63 9.79
CA ARG A 87 -13.38 -14.59 10.46
C ARG A 87 -12.18 -14.91 9.58
N THR A 88 -11.01 -15.02 10.20
CA THR A 88 -9.79 -15.53 9.56
C THR A 88 -9.64 -17.04 9.77
N ASP A 89 -8.61 -17.63 9.16
CA ASP A 89 -8.25 -19.04 9.40
C ASP A 89 -7.72 -19.29 10.82
N ALA A 90 -7.26 -18.24 11.52
CA ALA A 90 -6.83 -18.35 12.90
C ALA A 90 -8.05 -18.30 13.84
N PRO A 91 -8.31 -19.35 14.64
CA PRO A 91 -9.47 -19.40 15.53
C PRO A 91 -9.50 -18.21 16.50
N GLY A 92 -10.64 -17.51 16.58
CA GLY A 92 -10.83 -16.34 17.46
C GLY A 92 -10.26 -15.03 16.91
N LEU A 93 -9.65 -15.03 15.72
CA LEU A 93 -9.16 -13.81 15.07
C LEU A 93 -10.13 -13.36 13.98
N TYR A 94 -10.54 -12.10 14.05
CA TYR A 94 -11.40 -11.43 13.08
C TYR A 94 -10.66 -10.26 12.44
N ALA A 95 -11.05 -9.90 11.23
CA ALA A 95 -10.56 -8.70 10.57
C ALA A 95 -11.67 -8.05 9.72
N ALA A 96 -11.66 -6.72 9.63
CA ALA A 96 -12.63 -5.95 8.85
C ALA A 96 -11.96 -4.70 8.24
N GLY A 97 -12.41 -4.28 7.07
CA GLY A 97 -11.94 -3.09 6.37
C GLY A 97 -10.69 -3.31 5.53
N GLU A 98 -9.92 -2.27 5.27
CA GLU A 98 -8.78 -2.26 4.32
C GLU A 98 -7.73 -3.34 4.57
N VAL A 99 -7.60 -3.81 5.80
CA VAL A 99 -6.66 -4.89 6.16
C VAL A 99 -7.05 -6.26 5.60
N THR A 100 -8.27 -6.39 5.07
CA THR A 100 -8.85 -7.69 4.68
C THR A 100 -8.85 -7.94 3.18
N GLN A 101 -8.84 -9.21 2.81
CA GLN A 101 -9.27 -9.73 1.52
C GLN A 101 -10.66 -10.35 1.69
N SER A 102 -11.69 -9.54 1.51
CA SER A 102 -13.12 -9.94 1.55
C SER A 102 -13.65 -10.40 0.18
N GLY A 103 -12.89 -10.16 -0.89
CA GLY A 103 -13.31 -10.37 -2.27
C GLY A 103 -14.09 -9.19 -2.88
N LEU A 104 -14.55 -8.24 -2.10
CA LEU A 104 -15.39 -7.12 -2.57
C LEU A 104 -14.73 -6.28 -3.65
N HIS A 105 -13.44 -5.98 -3.49
CA HIS A 105 -12.73 -5.05 -4.38
C HIS A 105 -12.12 -5.73 -5.59
N GLY A 106 -11.94 -7.04 -5.58
CA GLY A 106 -11.28 -7.74 -6.67
C GLY A 106 -9.89 -7.16 -6.95
N ALA A 107 -9.59 -6.96 -8.24
CA ALA A 107 -8.27 -6.45 -8.66
C ALA A 107 -8.17 -4.92 -8.65
N ASN A 108 -9.27 -4.20 -8.42
CA ASN A 108 -9.28 -2.73 -8.35
C ASN A 108 -10.53 -2.25 -7.61
N ARG A 109 -10.33 -1.51 -6.53
CA ARG A 109 -11.41 -0.97 -5.71
C ARG A 109 -12.21 0.11 -6.45
N LEU A 110 -13.55 -0.01 -6.41
CA LEU A 110 -14.44 1.08 -6.80
C LEU A 110 -14.45 2.16 -5.73
N ALA A 111 -14.41 3.42 -6.15
CA ALA A 111 -14.44 4.57 -5.24
C ALA A 111 -15.64 4.50 -4.28
N SER A 112 -15.44 4.94 -3.04
CA SER A 112 -16.41 4.98 -1.94
C SER A 112 -16.77 3.63 -1.31
N ASN A 113 -16.38 2.48 -1.87
CA ASN A 113 -16.69 1.18 -1.28
C ASN A 113 -15.87 0.83 -0.03
N SER A 114 -14.76 1.53 0.23
CA SER A 114 -13.90 1.26 1.39
C SER A 114 -14.64 1.39 2.72
N LEU A 115 -15.36 2.51 2.92
CA LEU A 115 -16.12 2.73 4.15
C LEU A 115 -17.30 1.76 4.28
N LEU A 116 -17.94 1.41 3.17
CA LEU A 116 -19.03 0.42 3.17
C LEU A 116 -18.53 -0.95 3.62
N GLU A 117 -17.37 -1.38 3.13
CA GLU A 117 -16.71 -2.61 3.56
C GLU A 117 -16.43 -2.60 5.06
N CYS A 118 -15.83 -1.51 5.58
CA CYS A 118 -15.54 -1.37 7.01
C CYS A 118 -16.80 -1.52 7.88
N PHE A 119 -17.91 -0.87 7.50
CA PHE A 119 -19.14 -0.93 8.26
C PHE A 119 -19.82 -2.30 8.16
N VAL A 120 -19.91 -2.88 6.96
CA VAL A 120 -20.60 -4.16 6.76
C VAL A 120 -19.85 -5.29 7.46
N PHE A 121 -18.55 -5.40 7.28
CA PHE A 121 -17.75 -6.46 7.90
C PHE A 121 -17.55 -6.22 9.40
N GLY A 122 -17.44 -4.96 9.84
CA GLY A 122 -17.40 -4.66 11.28
C GLY A 122 -18.67 -5.08 12.00
N ASP A 123 -19.84 -4.83 11.42
CA ASP A 123 -21.13 -5.28 11.95
C ASP A 123 -21.29 -6.81 11.88
N ALA A 124 -20.83 -7.45 10.79
CA ALA A 124 -20.84 -8.90 10.66
C ALA A 124 -19.95 -9.59 11.72
N CYS A 125 -18.74 -9.08 11.95
CA CYS A 125 -17.86 -9.55 13.04
C CYS A 125 -18.55 -9.44 14.39
N ALA A 126 -19.13 -8.28 14.69
CA ALA A 126 -19.80 -8.05 15.98
C ALA A 126 -20.96 -9.02 16.21
N ARG A 127 -21.84 -9.20 15.22
CA ARG A 127 -22.95 -10.15 15.28
C ARG A 127 -22.49 -11.59 15.45
N HIS A 128 -21.46 -12.00 14.72
CA HIS A 128 -20.92 -13.35 14.85
C HIS A 128 -20.33 -13.59 16.24
N ILE A 129 -19.56 -12.64 16.76
CA ILE A 129 -18.96 -12.73 18.10
C ILE A 129 -20.05 -12.81 19.16
N ASP A 130 -21.07 -11.95 19.09
CA ASP A 130 -22.19 -11.93 20.05
C ASP A 130 -22.94 -13.26 20.07
N ALA A 131 -23.26 -13.80 18.88
CA ALA A 131 -23.96 -15.06 18.74
C ALA A 131 -23.19 -16.30 19.24
N HIS A 132 -21.86 -16.22 19.30
CA HIS A 132 -21.00 -17.35 19.65
C HIS A 132 -20.16 -17.12 20.91
N TRP A 133 -20.42 -16.03 21.64
CA TRP A 133 -19.62 -15.59 22.80
C TRP A 133 -19.33 -16.71 23.79
N ASP A 134 -20.37 -17.46 24.19
CA ASP A 134 -20.25 -18.54 25.17
C ASP A 134 -19.51 -19.79 24.65
N SER A 135 -19.34 -19.90 23.32
CA SER A 135 -18.65 -21.01 22.66
C SER A 135 -17.21 -20.70 22.27
N LEU A 136 -16.79 -19.43 22.36
CA LEU A 136 -15.43 -19.05 22.05
C LEU A 136 -14.47 -19.60 23.11
N PRO A 137 -13.30 -20.13 22.69
CA PRO A 137 -12.30 -20.59 23.65
C PRO A 137 -11.79 -19.41 24.49
N PRO A 138 -11.54 -19.61 25.79
CA PRO A 138 -10.93 -18.57 26.60
C PRO A 138 -9.55 -18.19 26.01
N PRO A 139 -9.16 -16.91 26.09
CA PRO A 139 -7.86 -16.51 25.61
C PRO A 139 -6.75 -17.25 26.40
N PRO A 140 -5.64 -17.65 25.75
CA PRO A 140 -4.52 -18.25 26.45
C PRO A 140 -3.93 -17.25 27.46
N PRO A 141 -3.32 -17.74 28.54
CA PRO A 141 -2.64 -16.85 29.48
C PRO A 141 -1.53 -16.07 28.76
N ILE A 142 -1.56 -14.75 28.91
CA ILE A 142 -0.55 -13.86 28.34
C ILE A 142 0.70 -13.95 29.22
N GLN A 143 1.82 -14.33 28.64
CA GLN A 143 3.12 -14.29 29.31
C GLN A 143 3.55 -12.83 29.49
N HIS A 144 4.22 -12.54 30.61
CA HIS A 144 4.83 -11.23 30.78
C HIS A 144 5.93 -11.02 29.73
N TRP A 145 5.99 -9.81 29.22
CA TRP A 145 7.06 -9.42 28.30
C TRP A 145 8.42 -9.49 29.02
N ASP A 146 9.36 -10.24 28.46
CA ASP A 146 10.69 -10.45 29.03
C ASP A 146 11.73 -9.61 28.29
N GLU A 147 12.22 -8.56 28.95
CA GLU A 147 13.30 -7.68 28.45
C GLU A 147 14.68 -8.04 29.01
N SER A 148 14.83 -9.17 29.70
CA SER A 148 16.09 -9.54 30.38
C SER A 148 17.28 -9.74 29.45
N ARG A 149 17.03 -9.91 28.14
CA ARG A 149 18.06 -10.18 27.12
C ARG A 149 18.29 -9.06 26.14
N VAL A 150 17.59 -7.94 26.28
CA VAL A 150 17.68 -6.80 25.35
C VAL A 150 18.33 -5.62 26.03
N THR A 151 18.99 -4.77 25.24
CA THR A 151 19.57 -3.51 25.65
C THR A 151 18.86 -2.35 25.00
N ASP A 152 19.05 -1.14 25.52
CA ASP A 152 18.61 0.06 24.81
C ASP A 152 19.40 0.22 23.52
N SER A 153 18.72 0.66 22.44
CA SER A 153 19.40 0.95 21.18
C SER A 153 20.35 2.13 21.36
N ASP A 154 21.55 1.96 20.86
CA ASP A 154 22.57 3.01 20.78
C ASP A 154 22.48 3.83 19.48
N GLU A 155 21.79 3.30 18.45
CA GLU A 155 21.69 3.93 17.13
C GLU A 155 20.27 3.83 16.52
N GLU A 156 19.49 4.89 16.61
CA GLU A 156 18.19 4.97 15.92
C GLU A 156 18.32 5.17 14.39
N VAL A 157 19.51 5.48 13.92
CA VAL A 157 19.78 5.67 12.48
C VAL A 157 19.48 4.40 11.66
N VAL A 158 19.65 3.22 12.25
CA VAL A 158 19.36 1.93 11.60
C VAL A 158 17.89 1.83 11.22
N ILE A 159 16.99 2.14 12.16
CA ILE A 159 15.53 2.12 11.92
C ILE A 159 15.16 3.12 10.81
N ALA A 160 15.63 4.36 10.92
CA ALA A 160 15.35 5.40 9.95
C ALA A 160 15.91 5.09 8.55
N GLN A 161 17.07 4.44 8.47
CA GLN A 161 17.69 4.02 7.21
C GLN A 161 16.89 2.89 6.57
N CYS A 162 16.58 1.82 7.29
CA CYS A 162 15.79 0.70 6.80
C CYS A 162 14.40 1.16 6.31
N TRP A 163 13.76 2.07 7.02
CA TRP A 163 12.49 2.69 6.63
C TRP A 163 12.57 3.37 5.26
N ARG A 164 13.57 4.22 5.07
CA ARG A 164 13.79 4.93 3.79
C ARG A 164 14.07 3.94 2.66
N GLU A 165 14.88 2.95 2.93
CA GLU A 165 15.29 1.97 1.94
C GLU A 165 14.12 1.12 1.47
N ILE A 166 13.29 0.57 2.37
CA ILE A 166 12.10 -0.22 2.03
C ILE A 166 11.16 0.63 1.14
N ARG A 167 10.85 1.85 1.54
CA ARG A 167 9.97 2.74 0.76
C ARG A 167 10.52 3.02 -0.63
N GLN A 168 11.82 3.29 -0.75
CA GLN A 168 12.46 3.56 -2.04
C GLN A 168 12.48 2.33 -2.94
N PHE A 169 12.77 1.13 -2.41
CA PHE A 169 12.74 -0.11 -3.18
C PHE A 169 11.33 -0.47 -3.64
N MET A 170 10.34 -0.35 -2.76
CA MET A 170 8.94 -0.59 -3.12
C MET A 170 8.47 0.38 -4.21
N TRP A 171 8.82 1.66 -4.11
CA TRP A 171 8.51 2.64 -5.14
C TRP A 171 9.18 2.32 -6.48
N ASN A 172 10.49 2.07 -6.48
CA ASN A 172 11.27 1.93 -7.70
C ASN A 172 11.06 0.60 -8.44
N PHE A 173 10.84 -0.49 -7.72
CA PHE A 173 10.86 -1.84 -8.27
C PHE A 173 9.54 -2.59 -8.17
N VAL A 174 8.66 -2.23 -7.23
CA VAL A 174 7.39 -2.91 -6.96
C VAL A 174 6.17 -2.03 -7.29
N GLY A 175 6.42 -0.80 -7.70
CA GLY A 175 5.41 0.21 -7.96
C GLY A 175 4.47 -0.09 -9.14
N ILE A 176 4.05 0.94 -9.84
CA ILE A 176 2.93 0.93 -10.79
C ILE A 176 3.16 -0.01 -11.98
N VAL A 177 4.36 0.02 -12.59
CA VAL A 177 4.74 -0.83 -13.72
C VAL A 177 5.81 -1.82 -13.27
N ARG A 178 5.49 -3.10 -13.33
CA ARG A 178 6.32 -4.19 -12.81
C ARG A 178 7.00 -4.97 -13.93
N THR A 179 8.10 -5.64 -13.60
CA THR A 179 8.71 -6.72 -14.36
C THR A 179 9.21 -7.78 -13.38
N THR A 180 9.28 -9.03 -13.79
CA THR A 180 9.81 -10.13 -12.99
C THR A 180 11.20 -9.80 -12.45
N LYS A 181 12.08 -9.29 -13.33
CA LYS A 181 13.45 -8.89 -12.94
C LYS A 181 13.50 -7.81 -11.86
N ARG A 182 12.57 -6.83 -11.88
CA ARG A 182 12.49 -5.80 -10.85
C ARG A 182 11.98 -6.38 -9.53
N LEU A 183 10.95 -7.22 -9.59
CA LEU A 183 10.38 -7.88 -8.41
C LEU A 183 11.39 -8.82 -7.74
N GLU A 184 12.14 -9.63 -8.48
CA GLU A 184 13.21 -10.49 -7.96
C GLU A 184 14.31 -9.68 -7.27
N ARG A 185 14.70 -8.54 -7.85
CA ARG A 185 15.66 -7.62 -7.23
C ARG A 185 15.14 -7.06 -5.91
N ALA A 186 13.87 -6.65 -5.88
CA ALA A 186 13.22 -6.16 -4.66
C ALA A 186 13.11 -7.26 -3.61
N GLN A 187 12.73 -8.50 -4.01
CA GLN A 187 12.65 -9.65 -3.11
C GLN A 187 13.99 -9.91 -2.42
N HIS A 188 15.08 -9.98 -3.20
CA HIS A 188 16.42 -10.21 -2.65
C HIS A 188 16.81 -9.15 -1.59
N ARG A 189 16.50 -7.88 -1.85
CA ARG A 189 16.82 -6.80 -0.91
C ARG A 189 15.92 -6.80 0.32
N ILE A 190 14.63 -7.06 0.15
CA ILE A 190 13.68 -7.16 1.27
C ILE A 190 14.01 -8.34 2.17
N ASP A 191 14.43 -9.48 1.62
CA ASP A 191 14.84 -10.64 2.44
C ASP A 191 16.07 -10.32 3.31
N LEU A 192 17.03 -9.55 2.78
CA LEU A 192 18.16 -9.08 3.57
C LEU A 192 17.72 -8.13 4.70
N LEU A 193 16.93 -7.12 4.38
CA LEU A 193 16.40 -6.17 5.36
C LEU A 193 15.55 -6.87 6.44
N ARG A 194 14.79 -7.89 6.05
CA ARG A 194 14.00 -8.71 6.97
C ARG A 194 14.88 -9.42 8.00
N SER A 195 16.01 -9.97 7.56
CA SER A 195 16.98 -10.58 8.46
C SER A 195 17.62 -9.55 9.40
N GLU A 196 18.05 -8.40 8.88
CA GLU A 196 18.62 -7.30 9.66
C GLU A 196 17.64 -6.77 10.71
N VAL A 197 16.38 -6.55 10.32
CA VAL A 197 15.32 -6.08 11.23
C VAL A 197 15.00 -7.14 12.30
N ALA A 198 14.99 -8.43 11.93
CA ALA A 198 14.75 -9.50 12.88
C ALA A 198 15.89 -9.60 13.92
N ASP A 199 17.13 -9.47 13.48
CA ASP A 199 18.28 -9.43 14.38
C ASP A 199 18.21 -8.23 15.33
N TYR A 200 17.88 -7.07 14.82
CA TYR A 200 17.73 -5.86 15.62
C TYR A 200 16.58 -6.01 16.65
N TYR A 201 15.43 -6.55 16.22
CA TYR A 201 14.29 -6.82 17.09
C TYR A 201 14.59 -7.78 18.24
N ASN A 202 15.50 -8.74 18.03
CA ASN A 202 15.87 -9.73 19.03
C ASN A 202 16.89 -9.22 20.05
N HIS A 203 17.63 -8.16 19.75
CA HIS A 203 18.73 -7.68 20.58
C HIS A 203 18.43 -6.36 21.30
N PHE A 204 17.50 -5.57 20.80
CA PHE A 204 17.20 -4.25 21.34
C PHE A 204 15.78 -4.16 21.89
N ARG A 205 15.62 -3.24 22.85
CA ARG A 205 14.30 -2.96 23.44
C ARG A 205 13.32 -2.51 22.35
N VAL A 206 12.14 -3.11 22.37
CA VAL A 206 11.11 -2.85 21.38
C VAL A 206 10.54 -1.44 21.55
N THR A 207 10.53 -0.68 20.46
CA THR A 207 9.94 0.64 20.35
C THR A 207 8.78 0.63 19.32
N PRO A 208 7.86 1.61 19.34
CA PRO A 208 6.84 1.72 18.28
C PRO A 208 7.42 1.72 16.87
N ASP A 209 8.50 2.47 16.64
CA ASP A 209 9.14 2.57 15.33
C ASP A 209 9.75 1.25 14.86
N LEU A 210 10.32 0.47 15.80
CA LEU A 210 10.85 -0.87 15.50
C LEU A 210 9.73 -1.86 15.17
N ILE A 211 8.58 -1.79 15.87
CA ILE A 211 7.40 -2.60 15.53
C ILE A 211 6.88 -2.25 14.15
N GLU A 212 6.76 -0.96 13.84
CA GLU A 212 6.31 -0.51 12.52
C GLU A 212 7.27 -0.93 11.42
N LEU A 213 8.58 -0.82 11.63
CA LEU A 213 9.60 -1.26 10.69
C LEU A 213 9.48 -2.77 10.41
N ARG A 214 9.35 -3.60 11.46
CA ARG A 214 9.13 -5.04 11.32
C ARG A 214 7.88 -5.34 10.50
N ASN A 215 6.78 -4.67 10.81
CA ASN A 215 5.53 -4.86 10.07
C ASN A 215 5.65 -4.39 8.61
N LEU A 216 6.35 -3.29 8.36
CA LEU A 216 6.57 -2.76 7.02
C LEU A 216 7.36 -3.73 6.14
N VAL A 217 8.43 -4.33 6.65
CA VAL A 217 9.24 -5.29 5.88
C VAL A 217 8.46 -6.58 5.58
N GLU A 218 7.64 -7.07 6.51
CA GLU A 218 6.80 -8.26 6.30
C GLU A 218 5.72 -8.00 5.24
N VAL A 219 5.03 -6.86 5.31
CA VAL A 219 4.03 -6.47 4.31
C VAL A 219 4.66 -6.28 2.94
N ALA A 220 5.85 -5.66 2.87
CA ALA A 220 6.60 -5.53 1.62
C ALA A 220 6.95 -6.90 1.00
N ALA A 221 7.42 -7.85 1.80
CA ALA A 221 7.71 -9.21 1.35
C ALA A 221 6.45 -9.93 0.82
N LEU A 222 5.31 -9.80 1.50
CA LEU A 222 4.03 -10.37 1.06
C LEU A 222 3.56 -9.78 -0.27
N ILE A 223 3.65 -8.44 -0.45
CA ILE A 223 3.28 -7.76 -1.70
C ILE A 223 4.16 -8.25 -2.86
N ILE A 224 5.48 -8.36 -2.66
CA ILE A 224 6.42 -8.81 -3.70
C ILE A 224 6.14 -10.27 -4.08
N ARG A 225 5.97 -11.17 -3.10
CA ARG A 225 5.65 -12.59 -3.33
C ARG A 225 4.33 -12.73 -4.09
N SER A 226 3.29 -11.99 -3.70
CA SER A 226 2.01 -11.96 -4.40
C SER A 226 2.15 -11.48 -5.85
N ALA A 227 2.94 -10.43 -6.07
CA ALA A 227 3.18 -9.89 -7.40
C ALA A 227 3.98 -10.86 -8.29
N LEU A 228 4.98 -11.57 -7.74
CA LEU A 228 5.78 -12.58 -8.45
C LEU A 228 4.95 -13.81 -8.85
N SER A 229 3.99 -14.22 -8.00
CA SER A 229 3.15 -15.38 -8.27
C SER A 229 2.07 -15.12 -9.34
N ARG A 230 1.80 -13.85 -9.69
CA ARG A 230 0.72 -13.47 -10.59
C ARG A 230 1.22 -13.21 -12.02
N HIS A 231 1.02 -14.17 -12.91
CA HIS A 231 1.49 -14.14 -14.31
C HIS A 231 0.40 -13.60 -15.26
N GLU A 232 -0.16 -12.45 -14.94
CA GLU A 232 -1.14 -11.71 -15.76
C GLU A 232 -1.08 -10.22 -15.42
N SER A 233 -1.70 -9.38 -16.22
CA SER A 233 -2.04 -7.99 -15.88
C SER A 233 -3.54 -7.87 -15.68
N ARG A 234 -3.96 -7.51 -14.44
CA ARG A 234 -5.37 -7.37 -14.06
C ARG A 234 -5.56 -6.27 -13.02
N GLY A 235 -6.43 -5.33 -13.30
CA GLY A 235 -6.68 -4.20 -12.41
C GLY A 235 -5.43 -3.37 -12.16
N LEU A 236 -5.03 -3.23 -10.90
CA LEU A 236 -3.85 -2.46 -10.49
C LEU A 236 -2.53 -3.24 -10.65
N HIS A 237 -2.58 -4.58 -10.71
CA HIS A 237 -1.39 -5.37 -11.02
C HIS A 237 -1.11 -5.30 -12.51
N PHE A 238 -0.07 -4.55 -12.88
CA PHE A 238 0.39 -4.41 -14.26
C PHE A 238 1.86 -4.81 -14.39
N THR A 239 2.13 -5.77 -15.27
CA THR A 239 3.49 -6.26 -15.52
C THR A 239 3.78 -6.33 -17.03
N LEU A 240 4.95 -5.87 -17.43
CA LEU A 240 5.38 -5.88 -18.84
C LEU A 240 5.65 -7.29 -19.35
N ASP A 241 6.03 -8.23 -18.46
CA ASP A 241 6.34 -9.61 -18.86
C ASP A 241 5.06 -10.43 -19.14
N TYR A 242 3.94 -10.05 -18.54
CA TYR A 242 2.64 -10.70 -18.72
C TYR A 242 1.54 -9.64 -18.94
N PRO A 243 1.52 -8.96 -20.10
CA PRO A 243 0.62 -7.82 -20.34
C PRO A 243 -0.85 -8.24 -20.53
N GLY A 244 -1.10 -9.51 -20.82
CA GLY A 244 -2.45 -10.06 -21.01
C GLY A 244 -3.15 -10.38 -19.71
N THR A 245 -4.49 -10.48 -19.78
CA THR A 245 -5.35 -10.92 -18.68
C THR A 245 -5.69 -12.38 -18.86
N ALA A 246 -5.55 -13.19 -17.82
CA ALA A 246 -5.94 -14.61 -17.83
C ALA A 246 -7.45 -14.76 -18.08
N THR A 247 -7.85 -15.82 -18.76
CA THR A 247 -9.26 -16.09 -19.08
C THR A 247 -10.13 -16.26 -17.85
N VAL A 248 -9.56 -16.86 -16.80
CA VAL A 248 -10.22 -17.07 -15.50
C VAL A 248 -9.53 -16.20 -14.46
N ALA A 249 -10.32 -15.39 -13.76
CA ALA A 249 -9.81 -14.63 -12.60
C ALA A 249 -9.66 -15.58 -11.41
N VAL A 250 -8.46 -15.62 -10.84
CA VAL A 250 -8.14 -16.43 -9.66
C VAL A 250 -7.48 -15.53 -8.62
N ASP A 251 -7.85 -15.69 -7.36
CA ASP A 251 -7.21 -14.95 -6.27
C ASP A 251 -5.77 -15.43 -6.05
N THR A 252 -4.88 -14.50 -5.70
CA THR A 252 -3.54 -14.83 -5.24
C THR A 252 -3.60 -15.05 -3.73
N ILE A 253 -3.42 -16.28 -3.30
CA ILE A 253 -3.43 -16.65 -1.88
C ILE A 253 -2.04 -17.14 -1.49
N LEU A 254 -1.45 -16.50 -0.49
CA LEU A 254 -0.21 -16.95 0.14
C LEU A 254 -0.57 -17.66 1.45
N VAL A 255 0.00 -18.82 1.65
CA VAL A 255 -0.08 -19.55 2.92
C VAL A 255 1.29 -19.54 3.60
N PRO A 256 1.35 -19.59 4.96
CA PRO A 256 2.60 -19.63 5.72
C PRO A 256 3.51 -20.78 5.35
#